data_8b6d06f9ddc74a626e408e557653da2d
#
_entry.id   8b6d06f9ddc74a626e408e557653da2d
#
_cell.length_a   1.000
_cell.length_b   1.000
_cell.length_c   1.000
_cell.angle_alpha   90.00
_cell.angle_beta   90.00
_cell.angle_gamma   90.00
#
_symmetry.space_group_name_H-M   'P 1'
#
loop_
_entity.id
_entity.type
_entity.pdbx_description
1 polymer ?
#
loop_
_entity_poly.entity_id
_entity_poly.type
_entity_poly.pdbx_seq_one_letter_code
_entity_poly.pdbx_strand_id
1 'polypeptide(L)'
;MLSTDEAFDKFRKRLELSETERRDAARRHEEVRDCIRAGFDVKTDFLSGSYKRHTKTKPLKDVDVLFVLGEKEKWRRDKPPIEMLQAFERCLKDKYSDVQICRRAVTVEFEKAYYPEDHEGKVLSIDAVPAFESDDDEYEIPDKITGTWIKTNPKKHKEQATAKNEEMGGRWVPLVKMLKGWNRAKGKPVKPSFLIEVMAEELVGPPFSTYPDEVRSCFAAMEASIGDEWGDPAGLGPPVSDQMIPQLISDAKNALREAQRKATLAARAAETGHQGEALRIWHDILGDYFPLS
;
A
#
# COMPACT_ATOMS: atom_id res chain seq x y z
N MET A 1 -28.14 -7.90 -16.77
CA MET A 1 -26.83 -8.52 -16.44
C MET A 1 -25.79 -7.41 -16.62
N LEU A 2 -24.85 -7.25 -15.68
CA LEU A 2 -23.80 -6.26 -15.83
C LEU A 2 -22.88 -6.61 -17.00
N SER A 3 -22.42 -5.60 -17.75
CA SER A 3 -21.26 -5.73 -18.61
C SER A 3 -19.97 -5.79 -17.78
N THR A 4 -18.89 -6.25 -18.39
CA THR A 4 -17.55 -6.28 -17.73
C THR A 4 -17.13 -4.87 -17.31
N ASP A 5 -17.31 -3.85 -18.14
CA ASP A 5 -16.94 -2.47 -17.82
C ASP A 5 -17.76 -1.90 -16.64
N GLU A 6 -19.07 -2.14 -16.62
CA GLU A 6 -19.91 -1.74 -15.48
C GLU A 6 -19.50 -2.43 -14.18
N ALA A 7 -19.08 -3.70 -14.26
CA ALA A 7 -18.58 -4.44 -13.11
C ALA A 7 -17.26 -3.84 -12.58
N PHE A 8 -16.33 -3.46 -13.47
CA PHE A 8 -15.09 -2.77 -13.09
C PHE A 8 -15.36 -1.39 -12.49
N ASP A 9 -16.35 -0.64 -12.98
CA ASP A 9 -16.75 0.62 -12.38
C ASP A 9 -17.34 0.45 -10.97
N LYS A 10 -18.15 -0.59 -10.76
CA LYS A 10 -18.63 -0.95 -9.40
C LYS A 10 -17.46 -1.40 -8.51
N PHE A 11 -16.55 -2.22 -9.03
CA PHE A 11 -15.36 -2.68 -8.30
C PHE A 11 -14.50 -1.51 -7.85
N ARG A 12 -14.22 -0.55 -8.72
CA ARG A 12 -13.53 0.69 -8.39
C ARG A 12 -14.14 1.38 -7.17
N LYS A 13 -15.47 1.56 -7.17
CA LYS A 13 -16.21 2.21 -6.07
C LYS A 13 -16.12 1.41 -4.76
N ARG A 14 -16.14 0.07 -4.83
CA ARG A 14 -16.04 -0.81 -3.66
C ARG A 14 -14.65 -0.80 -3.02
N LEU A 15 -13.62 -0.44 -3.76
CA LEU A 15 -12.25 -0.32 -3.25
C LEU A 15 -11.97 1.03 -2.57
N GLU A 16 -12.87 2.02 -2.74
CA GLU A 16 -12.71 3.33 -2.09
C GLU A 16 -12.97 3.26 -0.59
N LEU A 17 -12.16 4.00 0.17
CA LEU A 17 -12.36 4.15 1.61
C LEU A 17 -13.66 4.91 1.90
N SER A 18 -14.44 4.42 2.84
CA SER A 18 -15.62 5.10 3.34
C SER A 18 -15.25 6.32 4.19
N GLU A 19 -16.21 7.23 4.36
CA GLU A 19 -16.05 8.38 5.25
C GLU A 19 -15.84 7.95 6.71
N THR A 20 -16.45 6.85 7.11
CA THR A 20 -16.29 6.26 8.45
C THR A 20 -14.86 5.77 8.67
N GLU A 21 -14.26 5.05 7.69
CA GLU A 21 -12.86 4.63 7.76
C GLU A 21 -11.91 5.83 7.83
N ARG A 22 -12.18 6.90 7.08
CA ARG A 22 -11.35 8.12 7.11
C ARG A 22 -11.42 8.84 8.45
N ARG A 23 -12.61 8.94 9.06
CA ARG A 23 -12.79 9.53 10.40
C ARG A 23 -12.13 8.68 11.48
N ASP A 24 -12.24 7.37 11.40
CA ASP A 24 -11.58 6.49 12.36
C ASP A 24 -10.05 6.57 12.22
N ALA A 25 -9.52 6.66 10.99
CA ALA A 25 -8.09 6.88 10.76
C ALA A 25 -7.60 8.18 11.42
N ALA A 26 -8.34 9.28 11.26
CA ALA A 26 -7.99 10.56 11.87
C ALA A 26 -7.99 10.45 13.40
N ARG A 27 -9.03 9.87 14.01
CA ARG A 27 -9.13 9.65 15.44
C ARG A 27 -7.99 8.79 15.98
N ARG A 28 -7.69 7.65 15.33
CA ARG A 28 -6.59 6.75 15.76
C ARG A 28 -5.22 7.41 15.59
N HIS A 29 -5.04 8.18 14.52
CA HIS A 29 -3.83 8.99 14.36
C HIS A 29 -3.63 9.96 15.55
N GLU A 30 -4.69 10.69 15.93
CA GLU A 30 -4.63 11.62 17.07
C GLU A 30 -4.31 10.90 18.39
N GLU A 31 -4.93 9.75 18.66
CA GLU A 31 -4.69 8.96 19.86
C GLU A 31 -3.23 8.47 19.97
N VAL A 32 -2.63 8.00 18.84
CA VAL A 32 -1.23 7.54 18.77
C VAL A 32 -0.28 8.73 18.85
N ARG A 33 -0.58 9.82 18.14
CA ARG A 33 0.18 11.07 18.18
C ARG A 33 0.34 11.57 19.60
N ASP A 34 -0.77 11.67 20.34
CA ASP A 34 -0.77 12.21 21.69
C ASP A 34 0.06 11.31 22.63
N CYS A 35 0.01 9.99 22.46
CA CYS A 35 0.85 9.06 23.19
C CYS A 35 2.35 9.28 22.91
N ILE A 36 2.74 9.38 21.64
CA ILE A 36 4.15 9.60 21.25
C ILE A 36 4.64 10.97 21.73
N ARG A 37 3.83 12.04 21.58
CA ARG A 37 4.21 13.40 22.05
C ARG A 37 4.35 13.52 23.55
N ALA A 38 3.69 12.65 24.32
CA ALA A 38 3.88 12.61 25.77
C ALA A 38 5.28 12.06 26.18
N GLY A 39 5.87 11.18 25.36
CA GLY A 39 7.16 10.55 25.64
C GLY A 39 8.36 11.11 24.88
N PHE A 40 8.13 11.89 23.80
CA PHE A 40 9.17 12.35 22.90
C PHE A 40 9.00 13.82 22.49
N ASP A 41 10.12 14.48 22.21
CA ASP A 41 10.15 15.77 21.56
C ASP A 41 9.84 15.56 20.06
N VAL A 42 8.59 15.81 19.64
CA VAL A 42 8.13 15.65 18.27
C VAL A 42 7.94 17.04 17.64
N LYS A 43 8.77 17.37 16.63
CA LYS A 43 8.69 18.60 15.84
C LYS A 43 7.38 18.67 15.07
N THR A 44 7.05 17.61 14.34
CA THR A 44 5.82 17.47 13.53
C THR A 44 5.48 16.02 13.29
N ASP A 45 4.23 15.75 12.94
CA ASP A 45 3.78 14.43 12.50
C ASP A 45 2.83 14.57 11.30
N PHE A 46 2.83 13.60 10.42
CA PHE A 46 1.94 13.60 9.27
C PHE A 46 1.68 12.19 8.72
N LEU A 47 0.52 12.06 8.08
CA LEU A 47 0.13 10.85 7.37
C LEU A 47 1.03 10.62 6.16
N SER A 48 1.46 9.38 5.96
CA SER A 48 2.38 8.96 4.91
C SER A 48 1.82 7.73 4.16
N GLY A 49 2.68 7.04 3.44
CA GLY A 49 2.39 5.78 2.78
C GLY A 49 1.25 5.83 1.77
N SER A 50 0.63 4.71 1.56
CA SER A 50 -0.45 4.54 0.56
C SER A 50 -1.72 5.33 0.88
N TYR A 51 -1.97 5.62 2.17
CA TYR A 51 -3.10 6.46 2.58
C TYR A 51 -2.94 7.89 2.04
N LYS A 52 -1.76 8.49 2.19
CA LYS A 52 -1.45 9.85 1.72
C LYS A 52 -1.38 9.96 0.20
N ARG A 53 -0.95 8.89 -0.48
CA ARG A 53 -0.92 8.81 -1.96
C ARG A 53 -2.28 8.48 -2.59
N HIS A 54 -3.33 8.27 -1.78
CA HIS A 54 -4.67 7.85 -2.21
C HIS A 54 -4.72 6.47 -2.90
N THR A 55 -3.68 5.65 -2.77
CA THR A 55 -3.60 4.30 -3.33
C THR A 55 -4.01 3.20 -2.34
N LYS A 56 -4.48 3.57 -1.14
CA LYS A 56 -5.01 2.65 -0.15
C LYS A 56 -6.37 2.13 -0.56
N THR A 57 -6.61 0.84 -0.31
CA THR A 57 -7.89 0.18 -0.64
C THR A 57 -8.66 -0.20 0.61
N LYS A 58 -9.98 -0.28 0.49
CA LYS A 58 -10.85 -0.89 1.49
C LYS A 58 -10.57 -2.40 1.62
N PRO A 59 -10.64 -3.01 2.83
CA PRO A 59 -10.76 -2.35 4.13
C PRO A 59 -9.47 -1.62 4.52
N LEU A 60 -9.59 -0.54 5.26
CA LEU A 60 -8.45 0.24 5.74
C LEU A 60 -7.72 -0.52 6.86
N LYS A 61 -6.66 -1.24 6.51
CA LYS A 61 -5.92 -2.08 7.46
C LYS A 61 -4.90 -1.31 8.27
N ASP A 62 -4.05 -0.54 7.59
CA ASP A 62 -2.91 0.15 8.18
C ASP A 62 -2.83 1.60 7.67
N VAL A 63 -2.42 2.50 8.54
CA VAL A 63 -2.14 3.91 8.22
C VAL A 63 -0.74 4.25 8.73
N ASP A 64 0.12 4.69 7.81
CA ASP A 64 1.48 5.10 8.13
C ASP A 64 1.49 6.55 8.65
N VAL A 65 2.09 6.78 9.82
CA VAL A 65 2.31 8.11 10.40
C VAL A 65 3.79 8.32 10.63
N LEU A 66 4.35 9.35 10.00
CA LEU A 66 5.72 9.77 10.24
C LEU A 66 5.76 10.73 11.43
N PHE A 67 6.59 10.43 12.43
CA PHE A 67 6.85 11.28 13.58
C PHE A 67 8.25 11.88 13.48
N VAL A 68 8.33 13.13 13.05
CA VAL A 68 9.59 13.85 12.90
C VAL A 68 10.04 14.33 14.28
N LEU A 69 11.15 13.79 14.76
CA LEU A 69 11.68 14.04 16.08
C LEU A 69 12.42 15.39 16.15
N GLY A 70 12.29 16.06 17.29
CA GLY A 70 12.88 17.36 17.55
C GLY A 70 14.33 17.29 18.05
N GLU A 71 14.86 18.47 18.41
CA GLU A 71 16.26 18.65 18.81
C GLU A 71 16.68 17.77 19.99
N LYS A 72 15.78 17.58 20.96
CA LYS A 72 16.09 16.80 22.19
C LYS A 72 16.32 15.31 21.91
N GLU A 73 15.88 14.82 20.75
CA GLU A 73 16.00 13.41 20.35
C GLU A 73 17.16 13.18 19.36
N LYS A 74 17.82 14.22 18.85
CA LYS A 74 18.87 14.10 17.81
C LYS A 74 20.01 13.14 18.17
N TRP A 75 20.36 13.04 19.44
CA TRP A 75 21.39 12.12 19.90
C TRP A 75 21.07 10.64 19.62
N ARG A 76 19.79 10.32 19.42
CA ARG A 76 19.34 8.96 19.06
C ARG A 76 19.69 8.56 17.63
N ARG A 77 19.92 9.54 16.76
CA ARG A 77 20.37 9.32 15.37
C ARG A 77 21.73 8.63 15.31
N ASP A 78 22.58 8.85 16.33
CA ASP A 78 23.90 8.21 16.44
C ASP A 78 23.85 6.79 17.04
N LYS A 79 22.65 6.32 17.38
CA LYS A 79 22.41 5.00 17.95
C LYS A 79 21.89 4.03 16.88
N PRO A 80 22.03 2.71 17.11
CA PRO A 80 21.40 1.72 16.25
C PRO A 80 19.88 2.00 16.08
N PRO A 81 19.35 1.98 14.84
CA PRO A 81 17.96 2.31 14.58
C PRO A 81 16.94 1.49 15.37
N ILE A 82 17.30 0.26 15.71
CA ILE A 82 16.45 -0.62 16.53
C ILE A 82 16.15 -0.03 17.92
N GLU A 83 17.08 0.72 18.51
CA GLU A 83 16.86 1.34 19.81
C GLU A 83 15.74 2.39 19.77
N MET A 84 15.61 3.10 18.63
CA MET A 84 14.53 4.06 18.44
C MET A 84 13.18 3.36 18.30
N LEU A 85 13.12 2.27 17.51
CA LEU A 85 11.91 1.44 17.41
C LEU A 85 11.51 0.86 18.79
N GLN A 86 12.48 0.37 19.56
CA GLN A 86 12.23 -0.12 20.93
C GLN A 86 11.75 0.97 21.87
N ALA A 87 12.25 2.20 21.72
CA ALA A 87 11.79 3.33 22.53
C ALA A 87 10.34 3.70 22.21
N PHE A 88 9.94 3.74 20.93
CA PHE A 88 8.56 3.91 20.52
C PHE A 88 7.66 2.78 20.99
N GLU A 89 8.11 1.53 20.85
CA GLU A 89 7.38 0.36 21.34
C GLU A 89 7.07 0.46 22.83
N ARG A 90 8.07 0.79 23.67
CA ARG A 90 7.86 0.96 25.12
C ARG A 90 6.82 2.05 25.41
N CYS A 91 6.96 3.21 24.79
CA CYS A 91 6.02 4.31 24.97
C CYS A 91 4.58 3.93 24.58
N LEU A 92 4.41 3.21 23.46
CA LEU A 92 3.10 2.80 22.99
C LEU A 92 2.49 1.66 23.84
N LYS A 93 3.33 0.77 24.40
CA LYS A 93 2.89 -0.31 25.30
C LYS A 93 2.32 0.20 26.63
N ASP A 94 2.62 1.42 27.04
CA ASP A 94 2.01 2.01 28.22
C ASP A 94 0.50 2.24 28.04
N LYS A 95 0.02 2.33 26.79
CA LYS A 95 -1.40 2.59 26.47
C LYS A 95 -2.06 1.46 25.69
N TYR A 96 -1.32 0.72 24.86
CA TYR A 96 -1.86 -0.26 23.93
C TYR A 96 -1.32 -1.66 24.23
N SER A 97 -2.18 -2.66 24.20
CA SER A 97 -1.84 -4.06 24.49
C SER A 97 -1.18 -4.80 23.32
N ASP A 98 -1.48 -4.43 22.08
CA ASP A 98 -0.95 -5.09 20.88
C ASP A 98 -0.05 -4.11 20.12
N VAL A 99 1.25 -4.17 20.42
CA VAL A 99 2.27 -3.29 19.84
C VAL A 99 3.44 -4.14 19.37
N GLN A 100 3.83 -3.97 18.10
CA GLN A 100 4.87 -4.79 17.48
C GLN A 100 5.89 -3.94 16.72
N ILE A 101 7.18 -4.29 16.82
CA ILE A 101 8.24 -3.69 16.01
C ILE A 101 8.23 -4.34 14.62
N CYS A 102 7.83 -3.59 13.61
CA CYS A 102 7.97 -3.93 12.20
C CYS A 102 9.35 -3.53 11.65
N ARG A 103 9.56 -3.62 10.34
CA ARG A 103 10.85 -3.31 9.72
C ARG A 103 11.28 -1.85 9.97
N ARG A 104 10.35 -0.91 9.78
CA ARG A 104 10.62 0.55 9.79
C ARG A 104 9.69 1.34 10.69
N ALA A 105 8.79 0.66 11.37
CA ALA A 105 7.72 1.25 12.16
C ALA A 105 7.48 0.45 13.44
N VAL A 106 6.75 1.05 14.35
CA VAL A 106 6.08 0.34 15.44
C VAL A 106 4.59 0.34 15.15
N THR A 107 4.03 -0.84 14.98
CA THR A 107 2.62 -1.05 14.67
C THR A 107 1.82 -1.16 15.96
N VAL A 108 0.77 -0.35 16.07
CA VAL A 108 -0.28 -0.49 17.09
C VAL A 108 -1.48 -1.15 16.44
N GLU A 109 -1.86 -2.34 16.88
CA GLU A 109 -3.08 -3.00 16.46
C GLU A 109 -4.22 -2.71 17.43
N PHE A 110 -5.39 -2.30 16.90
CA PHE A 110 -6.53 -1.88 17.73
C PHE A 110 -7.56 -2.98 17.94
N GLU A 111 -7.77 -3.82 16.92
CA GLU A 111 -8.75 -4.91 16.98
C GLU A 111 -8.26 -6.10 16.13
N LYS A 112 -8.38 -7.30 16.70
CA LYS A 112 -8.30 -8.54 15.92
C LYS A 112 -9.68 -8.87 15.42
N ALA A 113 -9.93 -8.62 14.16
CA ALA A 113 -11.21 -8.97 13.61
C ALA A 113 -11.22 -10.40 13.11
N TYR A 114 -12.29 -11.09 13.42
CA TYR A 114 -12.52 -12.48 13.00
C TYR A 114 -13.22 -12.57 11.65
N TYR A 115 -13.97 -11.55 11.23
CA TYR A 115 -14.75 -11.53 9.98
C TYR A 115 -14.59 -10.22 9.23
N PRO A 116 -14.62 -10.22 7.87
CA PRO A 116 -14.51 -9.00 7.06
C PRO A 116 -15.57 -7.93 7.37
N GLU A 117 -16.78 -8.34 7.72
CA GLU A 117 -17.90 -7.46 8.09
C GLU A 117 -17.68 -6.72 9.42
N ASP A 118 -16.86 -7.26 10.32
CA ASP A 118 -16.57 -6.63 11.62
C ASP A 118 -15.64 -5.42 11.49
N HIS A 119 -15.09 -5.21 10.27
CA HIS A 119 -14.11 -4.15 10.00
C HIS A 119 -14.72 -2.95 9.28
N GLU A 120 -16.00 -2.99 8.99
CA GLU A 120 -16.61 -1.91 8.22
C GLU A 120 -16.51 -0.58 8.97
N GLY A 121 -15.71 0.33 8.41
CA GLY A 121 -15.52 1.66 8.97
C GLY A 121 -14.44 1.81 10.03
N LYS A 122 -13.61 0.79 10.30
CA LYS A 122 -12.54 0.83 11.32
C LYS A 122 -11.15 0.71 10.71
N VAL A 123 -10.19 1.40 11.31
CA VAL A 123 -8.74 1.23 11.05
C VAL A 123 -8.22 0.14 11.97
N LEU A 124 -7.54 -0.85 11.39
CA LEU A 124 -7.04 -1.99 12.17
C LEU A 124 -5.72 -1.70 12.85
N SER A 125 -4.84 -0.91 12.22
CA SER A 125 -3.54 -0.56 12.81
C SER A 125 -3.04 0.82 12.40
N ILE A 126 -2.17 1.38 13.22
CA ILE A 126 -1.33 2.53 12.91
C ILE A 126 0.13 2.09 12.93
N ASP A 127 0.86 2.41 11.88
CA ASP A 127 2.29 2.25 11.77
C ASP A 127 2.98 3.57 12.15
N ALA A 128 3.49 3.65 13.38
CA ALA A 128 4.23 4.80 13.88
C ALA A 128 5.70 4.71 13.41
N VAL A 129 6.10 5.59 12.49
CA VAL A 129 7.45 5.65 11.92
C VAL A 129 8.22 6.79 12.57
N PRO A 130 9.23 6.54 13.41
CA PRO A 130 10.10 7.60 13.91
C PRO A 130 11.01 8.10 12.78
N ALA A 131 11.21 9.42 12.70
CA ALA A 131 12.01 10.03 11.64
C ALA A 131 12.84 11.20 12.15
N PHE A 132 13.98 11.43 11.52
CA PHE A 132 14.77 12.64 11.67
C PHE A 132 14.80 13.38 10.34
N GLU A 133 14.60 14.69 10.37
CA GLU A 133 14.76 15.54 9.20
C GLU A 133 16.26 15.58 8.80
N SER A 134 16.56 15.37 7.53
CA SER A 134 17.94 15.41 7.00
C SER A 134 18.20 16.58 6.08
N ASP A 135 17.35 16.78 5.10
CA ASP A 135 17.36 17.88 4.13
C ASP A 135 15.92 18.32 3.87
N ASP A 136 15.68 19.25 2.94
CA ASP A 136 14.34 19.73 2.57
C ASP A 136 13.44 18.57 2.11
N ASP A 137 12.39 18.32 2.90
CA ASP A 137 11.42 17.24 2.70
C ASP A 137 12.01 15.81 2.70
N GLU A 138 13.31 15.65 3.06
CA GLU A 138 13.96 14.35 3.24
C GLU A 138 14.02 13.98 4.71
N TYR A 139 13.81 12.69 4.96
CA TYR A 139 13.81 12.15 6.31
C TYR A 139 14.65 10.88 6.39
N GLU A 140 15.30 10.67 7.51
CA GLU A 140 15.94 9.40 7.87
C GLU A 140 15.01 8.61 8.77
N ILE A 141 14.70 7.39 8.37
CA ILE A 141 13.85 6.46 9.10
C ILE A 141 14.63 5.18 9.45
N PRO A 142 14.30 4.50 10.56
CA PRO A 142 15.01 3.29 10.95
C PRO A 142 14.70 2.13 10.01
N ASP A 143 15.70 1.30 9.69
CA ASP A 143 15.50 -0.01 9.08
C ASP A 143 16.18 -1.08 9.94
N LYS A 144 15.38 -1.90 10.66
CA LYS A 144 15.92 -2.94 11.56
C LYS A 144 16.58 -4.10 10.83
N ILE A 145 16.31 -4.29 9.52
CA ILE A 145 16.88 -5.39 8.76
C ILE A 145 18.30 -5.04 8.33
N THR A 146 18.51 -3.83 7.81
CA THR A 146 19.85 -3.36 7.43
C THR A 146 20.66 -2.89 8.65
N GLY A 147 19.98 -2.56 9.75
CA GLY A 147 20.60 -1.97 10.95
C GLY A 147 21.05 -0.53 10.74
N THR A 148 20.55 0.15 9.72
CA THR A 148 20.93 1.52 9.35
C THR A 148 19.73 2.45 9.29
N TRP A 149 20.00 3.76 9.38
CA TRP A 149 19.04 4.78 9.01
C TRP A 149 19.01 4.89 7.47
N ILE A 150 17.82 4.92 6.90
CA ILE A 150 17.63 5.05 5.45
C ILE A 150 16.90 6.33 5.13
N LYS A 151 17.28 7.00 4.06
CA LYS A 151 16.60 8.21 3.57
C LYS A 151 15.29 7.87 2.87
N THR A 152 14.31 8.77 3.00
CA THR A 152 13.03 8.72 2.31
C THR A 152 12.49 10.12 2.06
N ASN A 153 11.67 10.30 1.01
CA ASN A 153 10.95 11.53 0.75
C ASN A 153 9.48 11.24 0.44
N PRO A 154 8.62 11.17 1.48
CA PRO A 154 7.20 10.88 1.31
C PRO A 154 6.44 11.92 0.47
N LYS A 155 6.91 13.18 0.45
CA LYS A 155 6.34 14.25 -0.36
C LYS A 155 6.55 13.97 -1.84
N LYS A 156 7.79 13.64 -2.23
CA LYS A 156 8.14 13.28 -3.61
C LYS A 156 7.35 12.05 -4.10
N HIS A 157 7.22 11.00 -3.27
CA HIS A 157 6.39 9.85 -3.60
C HIS A 157 4.92 10.23 -3.88
N LYS A 158 4.36 11.18 -3.08
CA LYS A 158 3.01 11.67 -3.31
C LYS A 158 2.91 12.48 -4.59
N GLU A 159 3.86 13.37 -4.85
CA GLU A 159 3.89 14.22 -6.05
C GLU A 159 3.97 13.38 -7.32
N GLN A 160 4.82 12.37 -7.37
CA GLN A 160 4.94 11.44 -8.48
C GLN A 160 3.64 10.67 -8.73
N ALA A 161 3.05 10.08 -7.69
CA ALA A 161 1.77 9.39 -7.79
C ALA A 161 0.63 10.34 -8.27
N THR A 162 0.65 11.59 -7.84
CA THR A 162 -0.31 12.61 -8.27
C THR A 162 -0.11 12.96 -9.75
N ALA A 163 1.12 13.26 -10.15
CA ALA A 163 1.46 13.59 -11.54
C ALA A 163 1.10 12.43 -12.49
N LYS A 164 1.43 11.19 -12.11
CA LYS A 164 1.07 10.00 -12.89
C LYS A 164 -0.45 9.83 -13.01
N ASN A 165 -1.18 10.07 -11.93
CA ASN A 165 -2.64 9.98 -11.98
C ASN A 165 -3.26 11.08 -12.86
N GLU A 166 -2.70 12.30 -12.86
CA GLU A 166 -3.12 13.40 -13.74
C GLU A 166 -2.81 13.08 -15.21
N GLU A 167 -1.60 12.60 -15.53
CA GLU A 167 -1.20 12.13 -16.85
C GLU A 167 -2.20 11.10 -17.42
N MET A 168 -2.70 10.22 -16.57
CA MET A 168 -3.64 9.16 -16.91
C MET A 168 -5.12 9.58 -16.79
N GLY A 169 -5.41 10.88 -16.68
CA GLY A 169 -6.77 11.41 -16.54
C GLY A 169 -7.54 10.90 -15.33
N GLY A 170 -6.85 10.73 -14.21
CA GLY A 170 -7.43 10.24 -12.95
C GLY A 170 -7.65 8.72 -12.86
N ARG A 171 -7.15 7.96 -13.82
CA ARG A 171 -7.42 6.51 -13.94
C ARG A 171 -6.33 5.61 -13.36
N TRP A 172 -5.12 6.15 -13.12
CA TRP A 172 -4.00 5.37 -12.58
C TRP A 172 -4.23 4.93 -11.12
N VAL A 173 -4.66 5.83 -10.23
CA VAL A 173 -4.95 5.48 -8.83
C VAL A 173 -5.98 4.35 -8.70
N PRO A 174 -7.15 4.41 -9.39
CA PRO A 174 -8.06 3.28 -9.39
C PRO A 174 -7.47 1.97 -9.93
N LEU A 175 -6.65 2.02 -10.99
CA LEU A 175 -5.96 0.84 -11.52
C LEU A 175 -5.03 0.23 -10.49
N VAL A 176 -4.20 1.04 -9.83
CA VAL A 176 -3.32 0.59 -8.73
C VAL A 176 -4.12 -0.07 -7.61
N LYS A 177 -5.26 0.50 -7.23
CA LYS A 177 -6.16 -0.10 -6.22
C LYS A 177 -6.68 -1.46 -6.66
N MET A 178 -7.04 -1.64 -7.94
CA MET A 178 -7.48 -2.93 -8.49
C MET A 178 -6.36 -3.98 -8.43
N LEU A 179 -5.14 -3.61 -8.82
CA LEU A 179 -3.97 -4.49 -8.73
C LEU A 179 -3.62 -4.87 -7.29
N LYS A 180 -3.71 -3.93 -6.36
CA LYS A 180 -3.57 -4.21 -4.91
C LYS A 180 -4.71 -5.07 -4.37
N GLY A 181 -5.92 -4.90 -4.89
CA GLY A 181 -7.07 -5.75 -4.61
C GLY A 181 -6.79 -7.20 -5.01
N TRP A 182 -6.32 -7.42 -6.24
CA TRP A 182 -5.84 -8.71 -6.72
C TRP A 182 -4.75 -9.30 -5.81
N ASN A 183 -3.72 -8.51 -5.54
CA ASN A 183 -2.59 -8.96 -4.70
C ASN A 183 -3.06 -9.46 -3.33
N ARG A 184 -4.01 -8.75 -2.71
CA ARG A 184 -4.62 -9.15 -1.44
C ARG A 184 -5.44 -10.43 -1.58
N ALA A 185 -6.29 -10.54 -2.61
CA ALA A 185 -7.13 -11.71 -2.87
C ALA A 185 -6.30 -12.99 -3.13
N LYS A 186 -5.07 -12.83 -3.62
CA LYS A 186 -4.14 -13.94 -3.91
C LYS A 186 -3.06 -14.15 -2.84
N GLY A 187 -3.29 -13.68 -1.61
CA GLY A 187 -2.36 -13.90 -0.48
C GLY A 187 -1.09 -13.06 -0.51
N LYS A 188 -1.10 -11.94 -1.24
CA LYS A 188 0.01 -10.97 -1.35
C LYS A 188 1.30 -11.57 -1.94
N PRO A 189 1.25 -12.12 -3.16
CA PRO A 189 2.46 -12.62 -3.83
C PRO A 189 3.49 -11.52 -4.13
N VAL A 190 3.06 -10.26 -4.31
CA VAL A 190 3.95 -9.10 -4.51
C VAL A 190 4.11 -8.34 -3.20
N LYS A 191 5.37 -8.18 -2.75
CA LYS A 191 5.73 -7.52 -1.48
C LYS A 191 6.95 -6.59 -1.66
N PRO A 192 6.89 -5.40 -1.03
CA PRO A 192 5.73 -4.78 -0.38
C PRO A 192 4.66 -4.38 -1.41
N SER A 193 3.45 -4.07 -0.97
CA SER A 193 2.40 -3.61 -1.90
C SER A 193 2.72 -2.27 -2.59
N PHE A 194 3.71 -1.53 -2.07
CA PHE A 194 4.25 -0.32 -2.71
C PHE A 194 4.97 -0.66 -4.02
N LEU A 195 5.56 -1.84 -4.16
CA LEU A 195 6.16 -2.29 -5.41
C LEU A 195 5.15 -2.31 -6.57
N ILE A 196 3.88 -2.63 -6.29
CA ILE A 196 2.82 -2.55 -7.31
C ILE A 196 2.62 -1.12 -7.83
N GLU A 197 2.72 -0.12 -6.95
CA GLU A 197 2.63 1.29 -7.35
C GLU A 197 3.80 1.68 -8.25
N VAL A 198 5.02 1.33 -7.82
CA VAL A 198 6.25 1.62 -8.56
C VAL A 198 6.24 0.96 -9.94
N MET A 199 5.90 -0.32 -10.00
CA MET A 199 5.77 -1.03 -11.29
C MET A 199 4.68 -0.40 -12.17
N ALA A 200 3.51 -0.07 -11.62
CA ALA A 200 2.44 0.53 -12.38
C ALA A 200 2.77 1.96 -12.86
N GLU A 201 3.63 2.69 -12.15
CA GLU A 201 4.09 4.01 -12.58
C GLU A 201 4.91 3.95 -13.86
N GLU A 202 5.79 2.96 -13.99
CA GLU A 202 6.64 2.78 -15.16
C GLU A 202 5.97 1.99 -16.30
N LEU A 203 5.19 0.97 -15.96
CA LEU A 203 4.62 0.04 -16.95
C LEU A 203 3.34 0.54 -17.62
N VAL A 204 2.64 1.52 -17.02
CA VAL A 204 1.37 2.04 -17.56
C VAL A 204 1.58 3.44 -18.13
N GLY A 205 1.19 3.62 -19.39
CA GLY A 205 1.31 4.91 -20.08
C GLY A 205 0.07 5.21 -20.94
N PRO A 206 -0.06 6.46 -21.43
CA PRO A 206 -1.12 6.82 -22.36
C PRO A 206 -0.93 6.16 -23.75
N PRO A 207 -2.02 5.88 -24.50
CA PRO A 207 -3.40 6.10 -24.10
C PRO A 207 -3.91 4.99 -23.17
N PHE A 208 -4.69 5.38 -22.14
CA PHE A 208 -5.35 4.42 -21.26
C PHE A 208 -6.57 3.82 -21.99
N SER A 209 -6.65 2.50 -22.04
CA SER A 209 -7.78 1.75 -22.61
C SER A 209 -8.95 1.62 -21.59
N THR A 210 -9.48 0.44 -21.43
CA THR A 210 -10.46 0.09 -20.39
C THR A 210 -9.77 -0.49 -19.14
N TYR A 211 -10.41 -0.47 -17.99
CA TYR A 211 -9.85 -1.10 -16.80
C TYR A 211 -9.60 -2.61 -16.97
N PRO A 212 -10.50 -3.40 -17.57
CA PRO A 212 -10.22 -4.81 -17.85
C PRO A 212 -8.94 -5.02 -18.66
N ASP A 213 -8.75 -4.22 -19.72
CA ASP A 213 -7.58 -4.33 -20.59
C ASP A 213 -6.29 -3.92 -19.87
N GLU A 214 -6.33 -2.80 -19.15
CA GLU A 214 -5.17 -2.31 -18.41
C GLU A 214 -4.76 -3.30 -17.30
N VAL A 215 -5.70 -3.85 -16.53
CA VAL A 215 -5.42 -4.87 -15.51
C VAL A 215 -4.81 -6.11 -16.13
N ARG A 216 -5.33 -6.58 -17.28
CA ARG A 216 -4.78 -7.72 -18.02
C ARG A 216 -3.36 -7.43 -18.52
N SER A 217 -3.13 -6.26 -19.09
CA SER A 217 -1.81 -5.83 -19.59
C SER A 217 -0.80 -5.68 -18.46
N CYS A 218 -1.22 -5.11 -17.32
CA CYS A 218 -0.38 -5.02 -16.12
C CYS A 218 0.05 -6.39 -15.61
N PHE A 219 -0.82 -7.41 -15.60
CA PHE A 219 -0.41 -8.75 -15.18
C PHE A 219 0.70 -9.30 -16.06
N ALA A 220 0.62 -9.12 -17.38
CA ALA A 220 1.66 -9.58 -18.31
C ALA A 220 2.98 -8.80 -18.13
N ALA A 221 2.90 -7.47 -18.06
CA ALA A 221 4.08 -6.62 -17.91
C ALA A 221 4.78 -6.84 -16.55
N MET A 222 4.00 -6.95 -15.46
CA MET A 222 4.53 -7.26 -14.14
C MET A 222 5.14 -8.67 -14.07
N GLU A 223 4.53 -9.68 -14.72
CA GLU A 223 5.09 -11.04 -14.78
C GLU A 223 6.47 -11.04 -15.44
N ALA A 224 6.62 -10.29 -16.52
CA ALA A 224 7.87 -10.18 -17.24
C ALA A 224 8.99 -9.53 -16.42
N SER A 225 8.65 -8.50 -15.59
CA SER A 225 9.62 -7.62 -14.93
C SER A 225 9.69 -7.71 -13.40
N ILE A 226 8.88 -8.54 -12.75
CA ILE A 226 8.88 -8.66 -11.27
C ILE A 226 10.21 -9.14 -10.68
N GLY A 227 11.08 -9.71 -11.50
CA GLY A 227 12.42 -10.15 -11.10
C GLY A 227 13.49 -9.07 -11.21
N ASP A 228 13.17 -7.92 -11.80
CA ASP A 228 14.09 -6.81 -11.97
C ASP A 228 14.25 -6.02 -10.67
N GLU A 229 15.31 -5.20 -10.59
CA GLU A 229 15.45 -4.26 -9.50
C GLU A 229 14.59 -3.03 -9.74
N TRP A 230 13.70 -2.75 -8.78
CA TRP A 230 12.80 -1.59 -8.78
C TRP A 230 13.25 -0.59 -7.71
N GLY A 231 13.85 0.51 -8.16
CA GLY A 231 14.35 1.57 -7.29
C GLY A 231 13.27 2.30 -6.49
N ASP A 232 13.69 3.01 -5.45
CA ASP A 232 12.83 3.97 -4.77
C ASP A 232 12.53 5.16 -5.71
N PRO A 233 11.27 5.53 -5.97
CA PRO A 233 10.93 6.64 -6.88
C PRO A 233 11.55 7.98 -6.47
N ALA A 234 11.80 8.19 -5.17
CA ALA A 234 12.53 9.38 -4.71
C ALA A 234 14.04 9.31 -4.96
N GLY A 235 14.59 8.12 -5.26
CA GLY A 235 16.01 7.90 -5.49
C GLY A 235 16.87 7.93 -4.22
N LEU A 236 16.27 7.73 -3.04
CA LEU A 236 16.94 7.92 -1.74
C LEU A 236 17.09 6.63 -0.94
N GLY A 237 16.10 5.78 -0.98
CA GLY A 237 16.06 4.53 -0.20
C GLY A 237 16.68 3.34 -0.95
N PRO A 238 16.72 2.18 -0.30
CA PRO A 238 17.02 0.93 -1.00
C PRO A 238 15.94 0.61 -2.03
N PRO A 239 16.24 -0.28 -3.01
CA PRO A 239 15.24 -0.72 -3.96
C PRO A 239 13.94 -1.17 -3.28
N VAL A 240 12.79 -0.78 -3.83
CA VAL A 240 11.49 -1.18 -3.30
C VAL A 240 11.30 -2.69 -3.41
N SER A 241 11.94 -3.31 -4.39
CA SER A 241 11.96 -4.76 -4.62
C SER A 241 12.88 -5.54 -3.69
N ASP A 242 13.58 -4.92 -2.74
CA ASP A 242 14.59 -5.56 -1.86
C ASP A 242 14.03 -6.74 -1.03
N GLN A 243 12.72 -6.81 -0.85
CA GLN A 243 12.05 -7.91 -0.15
C GLN A 243 11.65 -9.08 -1.07
N MET A 244 11.79 -8.92 -2.39
CA MET A 244 11.45 -9.95 -3.37
C MET A 244 12.61 -10.94 -3.54
N ILE A 245 12.73 -11.89 -2.62
CA ILE A 245 13.69 -12.98 -2.72
C ILE A 245 13.31 -13.96 -3.85
N PRO A 246 14.23 -14.79 -4.38
CA PRO A 246 13.99 -15.67 -5.53
C PRO A 246 12.72 -16.51 -5.44
N GLN A 247 12.40 -17.05 -4.25
CA GLN A 247 11.16 -17.81 -4.06
C GLN A 247 9.92 -16.95 -4.23
N LEU A 248 9.90 -15.75 -3.63
CA LEU A 248 8.76 -14.82 -3.76
C LEU A 248 8.60 -14.32 -5.19
N ILE A 249 9.71 -14.11 -5.92
CA ILE A 249 9.67 -13.77 -7.35
C ILE A 249 9.02 -14.90 -8.16
N SER A 250 9.41 -16.15 -7.90
CA SER A 250 8.81 -17.31 -8.56
C SER A 250 7.31 -17.43 -8.28
N ASP A 251 6.91 -17.27 -7.04
CA ASP A 251 5.50 -17.32 -6.62
C ASP A 251 4.69 -16.18 -7.23
N ALA A 252 5.25 -14.98 -7.26
CA ALA A 252 4.63 -13.81 -7.88
C ALA A 252 4.46 -13.98 -9.40
N LYS A 253 5.50 -14.48 -10.11
CA LYS A 253 5.42 -14.80 -11.54
C LYS A 253 4.31 -15.79 -11.84
N ASN A 254 4.21 -16.86 -11.04
CA ASN A 254 3.16 -17.87 -11.22
C ASN A 254 1.75 -17.28 -11.01
N ALA A 255 1.58 -16.47 -9.96
CA ALA A 255 0.30 -15.81 -9.68
C ALA A 255 -0.10 -14.79 -10.77
N LEU A 256 0.85 -13.99 -11.26
CA LEU A 256 0.65 -13.02 -12.33
C LEU A 256 0.30 -13.70 -13.66
N ARG A 257 1.03 -14.76 -14.02
CA ARG A 257 0.76 -15.56 -15.23
C ARG A 257 -0.63 -16.18 -15.20
N GLU A 258 -1.02 -16.75 -14.07
CA GLU A 258 -2.37 -17.33 -13.92
C GLU A 258 -3.45 -16.25 -14.00
N ALA A 259 -3.24 -15.08 -13.38
CA ALA A 259 -4.16 -13.95 -13.47
C ALA A 259 -4.29 -13.46 -14.92
N GLN A 260 -3.18 -13.29 -15.63
CA GLN A 260 -3.16 -12.89 -17.05
C GLN A 260 -3.88 -13.89 -17.96
N ARG A 261 -3.61 -15.19 -17.75
CA ARG A 261 -4.28 -16.26 -18.50
C ARG A 261 -5.81 -16.22 -18.30
N LYS A 262 -6.26 -16.11 -17.05
CA LYS A 262 -7.69 -16.00 -16.71
C LYS A 262 -8.30 -14.70 -17.25
N ALA A 263 -7.62 -13.57 -17.14
CA ALA A 263 -8.09 -12.29 -17.69
C ALA A 263 -8.28 -12.36 -19.21
N THR A 264 -7.41 -13.09 -19.93
CA THR A 264 -7.56 -13.33 -21.37
C THR A 264 -8.80 -14.18 -21.68
N LEU A 265 -9.10 -15.19 -20.87
CA LEU A 265 -10.34 -15.98 -21.01
C LEU A 265 -11.58 -15.14 -20.74
N ALA A 266 -11.54 -14.28 -19.70
CA ALA A 266 -12.64 -13.37 -19.38
C ALA A 266 -12.91 -12.37 -20.52
N ALA A 267 -11.87 -11.81 -21.15
CA ALA A 267 -12.00 -10.94 -22.30
C ALA A 267 -12.70 -11.64 -23.48
N ARG A 268 -12.25 -12.85 -23.82
CA ARG A 268 -12.90 -13.66 -24.89
C ARG A 268 -14.35 -13.99 -24.59
N ALA A 269 -14.68 -14.34 -23.34
CA ALA A 269 -16.05 -14.59 -22.93
C ALA A 269 -16.93 -13.33 -23.08
N ALA A 270 -16.41 -12.16 -22.71
CA ALA A 270 -17.10 -10.88 -22.89
C ALA A 270 -17.33 -10.55 -24.38
N GLU A 271 -16.31 -10.70 -25.23
CA GLU A 271 -16.36 -10.47 -26.68
C GLU A 271 -17.40 -11.37 -27.39
N THR A 272 -17.57 -12.60 -26.90
CA THR A 272 -18.55 -13.56 -27.45
C THR A 272 -19.93 -13.47 -26.79
N GLY A 273 -20.19 -12.44 -25.98
CA GLY A 273 -21.48 -12.17 -25.36
C GLY A 273 -21.75 -12.97 -24.06
N HIS A 274 -20.79 -13.77 -23.58
CA HIS A 274 -20.92 -14.58 -22.38
C HIS A 274 -20.54 -13.78 -21.11
N GLN A 275 -21.21 -12.63 -20.90
CA GLN A 275 -20.89 -11.69 -19.81
C GLN A 275 -20.90 -12.35 -18.41
N GLY A 276 -21.86 -13.22 -18.14
CA GLY A 276 -21.92 -13.91 -16.83
C GLY A 276 -20.72 -14.83 -16.55
N GLU A 277 -20.12 -15.42 -17.58
CA GLU A 277 -18.87 -16.20 -17.48
C GLU A 277 -17.68 -15.26 -17.26
N ALA A 278 -17.58 -14.20 -18.04
CA ALA A 278 -16.54 -13.18 -17.89
C ALA A 278 -16.50 -12.63 -16.46
N LEU A 279 -17.66 -12.28 -15.89
CA LEU A 279 -17.75 -11.76 -14.51
C LEU A 279 -17.30 -12.80 -13.46
N ARG A 280 -17.65 -14.07 -13.62
CA ARG A 280 -17.18 -15.13 -12.71
C ARG A 280 -15.66 -15.30 -12.75
N ILE A 281 -15.07 -15.24 -13.95
CA ILE A 281 -13.62 -15.33 -14.10
C ILE A 281 -12.94 -14.11 -13.45
N TRP A 282 -13.44 -12.89 -13.67
CA TRP A 282 -12.90 -11.70 -13.02
C TRP A 282 -13.06 -11.73 -11.49
N HIS A 283 -14.18 -12.23 -10.99
CA HIS A 283 -14.38 -12.41 -9.55
C HIS A 283 -13.36 -13.40 -8.96
N ASP A 284 -13.09 -14.52 -9.65
CA ASP A 284 -12.04 -15.43 -9.24
C ASP A 284 -10.65 -14.78 -9.24
N ILE A 285 -10.34 -13.87 -10.16
CA ILE A 285 -9.07 -13.13 -10.18
C ILE A 285 -9.00 -12.10 -9.05
N LEU A 286 -10.03 -11.24 -8.92
CA LEU A 286 -10.00 -10.00 -8.13
C LEU A 286 -10.59 -10.16 -6.71
N GLY A 287 -11.24 -11.29 -6.43
CA GLY A 287 -11.82 -11.63 -5.12
C GLY A 287 -13.18 -10.98 -4.86
N ASP A 288 -13.66 -11.10 -3.63
CA ASP A 288 -15.04 -10.83 -3.20
C ASP A 288 -15.51 -9.38 -3.41
N TYR A 289 -14.58 -8.44 -3.48
CA TYR A 289 -14.94 -7.05 -3.82
C TYR A 289 -15.38 -6.86 -5.28
N PHE A 290 -15.05 -7.81 -6.18
CA PHE A 290 -15.50 -7.74 -7.57
C PHE A 290 -16.95 -8.20 -7.68
N PRO A 291 -17.88 -7.40 -8.29
CA PRO A 291 -19.30 -7.73 -8.33
C PRO A 291 -19.62 -8.79 -9.39
N LEU A 292 -20.58 -9.65 -9.07
CA LEU A 292 -21.18 -10.61 -10.01
C LEU A 292 -22.52 -10.13 -10.58
N SER A 293 -23.11 -9.09 -9.96
CA SER A 293 -24.42 -8.52 -10.35
C SER A 293 -24.48 -7.02 -10.06
#